data_a1a4d2f15995e990e3d2ab87ea680fa2
#
_entry.id   a1a4d2f15995e990e3d2ab87ea680fa2
#
_cell.length_a   1.000
_cell.length_b   1.000
_cell.length_c   1.000
_cell.angle_alpha   90.00
_cell.angle_beta   90.00
_cell.angle_gamma   90.00
#
_symmetry.space_group_name_H-M   'P 1'
#
loop_
_entity.id
_entity.type
_entity.pdbx_description
1 polymer ?
#
loop_
_entity_poly.entity_id
_entity_poly.type
_entity_poly.pdbx_seq_one_letter_code
_entity_poly.pdbx_strand_id
1 'polypeptide(L)'
;MKKTRYTEEQIAFALKQAETGTRVEEVCRKMGISEATFYNWKKKFGGMGVTELRRLKQLEEENQRLKRLVADLSLDKEMLQEVIKKKVLRPAQKREAVTWLLEAYRIGLRRGCRLMMQSRTVYHYQSRRDDRAVTQRIREIAETRVRYGVQRIHILLRREGWLINHKKTHRIYCQEGLNLRTKRPRRHVTARHRQERPAVTAADQCWSMDFVADNLFNGRRIRALTVVDNFSRECLAIEVGQGLRGDDVVTVMARLKQLQHRVPERFQTDNGSEFISKALDKWAYENGVTMDFSRPGKPTDNALIESFNGSFRDECLNVHWFLSLEDAQEKIECWRQEYNRQRPHSSLNNQTPEEFIRSLQKDPDL
;
A
#
# COMPACT_ATOMS: atom_id res chain seq x y z
N MET A 1 -9.70 -48.92 -27.32
CA MET A 1 -8.99 -49.89 -28.22
C MET A 1 -10.04 -50.71 -28.97
N LYS A 2 -9.84 -50.95 -30.29
CA LYS A 2 -10.67 -51.92 -30.98
C LYS A 2 -10.37 -53.29 -30.37
N LYS A 3 -11.39 -53.99 -29.84
CA LYS A 3 -11.24 -55.36 -29.34
C LYS A 3 -10.63 -56.21 -30.48
N THR A 4 -9.54 -56.89 -30.21
CA THR A 4 -8.96 -57.85 -31.16
C THR A 4 -10.00 -58.92 -31.43
N ARG A 5 -10.25 -59.19 -32.71
CA ARG A 5 -11.28 -60.10 -33.18
C ARG A 5 -10.97 -61.55 -32.84
N TYR A 6 -9.72 -61.86 -32.41
CA TYR A 6 -9.19 -63.17 -32.13
C TYR A 6 -8.56 -63.25 -30.74
N THR A 7 -8.76 -64.31 -30.02
CA THR A 7 -8.18 -64.57 -28.69
C THR A 7 -6.71 -65.05 -28.82
N GLU A 8 -5.97 -64.93 -27.74
CA GLU A 8 -4.56 -65.30 -27.62
C GLU A 8 -4.39 -66.82 -27.96
N GLU A 9 -5.35 -67.61 -27.54
CA GLU A 9 -5.40 -69.07 -27.82
C GLU A 9 -5.57 -69.35 -29.33
N GLN A 10 -6.47 -68.57 -29.99
CA GLN A 10 -6.69 -68.68 -31.42
C GLN A 10 -5.44 -68.25 -32.22
N ILE A 11 -4.75 -67.24 -31.83
CA ILE A 11 -3.52 -66.74 -32.45
C ILE A 11 -2.39 -67.79 -32.29
N ALA A 12 -2.18 -68.28 -31.07
CA ALA A 12 -1.17 -69.31 -30.81
C ALA A 12 -1.45 -70.59 -31.53
N PHE A 13 -2.72 -71.01 -31.62
CA PHE A 13 -3.15 -72.19 -32.34
C PHE A 13 -2.87 -72.05 -33.82
N ALA A 14 -3.20 -70.91 -34.45
CA ALA A 14 -2.93 -70.68 -35.87
C ALA A 14 -1.43 -70.69 -36.19
N LEU A 15 -0.59 -70.07 -35.33
CA LEU A 15 0.86 -70.14 -35.53
C LEU A 15 1.43 -71.54 -35.39
N LYS A 16 0.96 -72.28 -34.38
CA LYS A 16 1.40 -73.68 -34.15
C LYS A 16 0.98 -74.60 -35.24
N GLN A 17 -0.22 -74.51 -35.85
CA GLN A 17 -0.65 -75.27 -37.03
C GLN A 17 0.27 -75.05 -38.21
N ALA A 18 0.71 -73.81 -38.48
CA ALA A 18 1.65 -73.55 -39.56
C ALA A 18 3.05 -74.12 -39.27
N GLU A 19 3.49 -74.17 -38.02
CA GLU A 19 4.76 -74.80 -37.60
C GLU A 19 4.74 -76.30 -37.71
N THR A 20 3.58 -76.97 -37.57
CA THR A 20 3.38 -78.37 -37.69
C THR A 20 3.18 -78.86 -39.16
N GLY A 21 3.32 -77.92 -40.14
CA GLY A 21 3.36 -78.32 -41.57
C GLY A 21 2.08 -77.97 -42.34
N THR A 22 1.06 -77.36 -41.72
CA THR A 22 -0.14 -76.96 -42.46
C THR A 22 0.16 -75.69 -43.32
N ARG A 23 -0.27 -75.69 -44.59
CA ARG A 23 -0.05 -74.56 -45.49
C ARG A 23 -0.71 -73.26 -44.93
N VAL A 24 0.01 -72.17 -44.98
CA VAL A 24 -0.45 -70.84 -44.41
C VAL A 24 -1.80 -70.43 -45.02
N GLU A 25 -2.00 -70.65 -46.33
CA GLU A 25 -3.26 -70.34 -47.01
C GLU A 25 -4.48 -71.09 -46.42
N GLU A 26 -4.27 -72.32 -46.00
CA GLU A 26 -5.31 -73.18 -45.39
C GLU A 26 -5.64 -72.70 -43.96
N VAL A 27 -4.60 -72.36 -43.20
CA VAL A 27 -4.77 -71.76 -41.85
C VAL A 27 -5.52 -70.46 -41.93
N CYS A 28 -5.16 -69.62 -42.89
CA CYS A 28 -5.80 -68.35 -43.10
C CYS A 28 -7.30 -68.50 -43.48
N ARG A 29 -7.61 -69.47 -44.36
CA ARG A 29 -9.00 -69.73 -44.77
C ARG A 29 -9.83 -70.27 -43.59
N LYS A 30 -9.29 -71.17 -42.76
CA LYS A 30 -9.97 -71.69 -41.56
C LYS A 30 -10.22 -70.62 -40.50
N MET A 31 -9.30 -69.70 -40.32
CA MET A 31 -9.39 -68.64 -39.31
C MET A 31 -10.09 -67.40 -39.84
N GLY A 32 -10.37 -67.30 -41.15
CA GLY A 32 -10.97 -66.09 -41.73
C GLY A 32 -10.07 -64.88 -41.65
N ILE A 33 -8.76 -64.99 -41.76
CA ILE A 33 -7.75 -63.94 -41.74
C ILE A 33 -7.03 -63.84 -43.08
N SER A 34 -6.48 -62.64 -43.36
CA SER A 34 -5.58 -62.44 -44.49
C SER A 34 -4.17 -63.01 -44.19
N GLU A 35 -3.44 -63.40 -45.23
CA GLU A 35 -2.05 -63.79 -45.09
C GLU A 35 -1.18 -62.76 -44.48
N ALA A 36 -1.41 -61.48 -44.82
CA ALA A 36 -0.73 -60.34 -44.22
C ALA A 36 -0.93 -60.28 -42.67
N THR A 37 -2.15 -60.61 -42.19
CA THR A 37 -2.43 -60.72 -40.76
C THR A 37 -1.68 -61.86 -40.10
N PHE A 38 -1.64 -63.03 -40.79
CA PHE A 38 -0.91 -64.19 -40.28
C PHE A 38 0.59 -63.94 -40.19
N TYR A 39 1.22 -63.30 -41.18
CA TYR A 39 2.65 -62.97 -41.16
C TYR A 39 2.97 -61.91 -40.13
N ASN A 40 2.06 -60.96 -39.91
CA ASN A 40 2.18 -59.95 -38.79
C ASN A 40 2.13 -60.68 -37.43
N TRP A 41 1.24 -61.69 -37.27
CA TRP A 41 1.22 -62.49 -36.05
C TRP A 41 2.49 -63.31 -35.89
N LYS A 42 2.96 -63.94 -36.97
CA LYS A 42 4.21 -64.71 -36.96
C LYS A 42 5.41 -63.86 -36.62
N LYS A 43 5.51 -62.66 -37.16
CA LYS A 43 6.58 -61.69 -36.84
C LYS A 43 6.54 -61.24 -35.37
N LYS A 44 5.35 -61.05 -34.80
CA LYS A 44 5.19 -60.51 -33.45
C LYS A 44 5.17 -61.60 -32.37
N PHE A 45 4.65 -62.74 -32.66
CA PHE A 45 4.34 -63.84 -31.71
C PHE A 45 4.90 -65.16 -32.04
N GLY A 46 5.68 -65.27 -33.10
CA GLY A 46 6.28 -66.56 -33.51
C GLY A 46 7.17 -67.14 -32.42
N GLY A 47 7.02 -68.47 -32.14
CA GLY A 47 7.76 -69.20 -31.11
C GLY A 47 7.24 -69.02 -29.68
N MET A 48 6.16 -68.16 -29.46
CA MET A 48 5.58 -67.96 -28.14
C MET A 48 4.45 -68.94 -27.82
N GLY A 49 4.48 -69.53 -26.62
CA GLY A 49 3.38 -70.31 -26.09
C GLY A 49 2.19 -69.41 -25.64
N VAL A 50 1.01 -70.03 -25.43
CA VAL A 50 -0.20 -69.33 -25.01
C VAL A 50 -0.02 -68.51 -23.73
N THR A 51 0.74 -69.07 -22.78
CA THR A 51 1.06 -68.42 -21.51
C THR A 51 1.92 -67.13 -21.68
N GLU A 52 2.92 -67.26 -22.58
CA GLU A 52 3.81 -66.13 -22.88
C GLU A 52 3.10 -65.02 -23.64
N LEU A 53 2.20 -65.42 -24.57
CA LEU A 53 1.37 -64.45 -25.33
C LEU A 53 0.41 -63.72 -24.46
N ARG A 54 -0.21 -64.36 -23.47
CA ARG A 54 -1.04 -63.71 -22.44
C ARG A 54 -0.20 -62.76 -21.59
N ARG A 55 0.99 -63.19 -21.19
CA ARG A 55 1.88 -62.36 -20.37
C ARG A 55 2.36 -61.13 -21.14
N LEU A 56 2.72 -61.28 -22.41
CA LEU A 56 3.11 -60.16 -23.28
C LEU A 56 1.99 -59.10 -23.36
N LYS A 57 0.76 -59.57 -23.59
CA LYS A 57 -0.40 -58.68 -23.71
C LYS A 57 -0.68 -57.95 -22.40
N GLN A 58 -0.59 -58.63 -21.26
CA GLN A 58 -0.71 -57.98 -19.96
C GLN A 58 0.34 -56.88 -19.76
N LEU A 59 1.61 -57.18 -20.13
CA LEU A 59 2.69 -56.18 -20.03
C LEU A 59 2.50 -55.01 -21.00
N GLU A 60 2.00 -55.27 -22.22
CA GLU A 60 1.66 -54.20 -23.16
C GLU A 60 0.53 -53.28 -22.64
N GLU A 61 -0.53 -53.87 -22.05
CA GLU A 61 -1.63 -53.13 -21.44
C GLU A 61 -1.17 -52.34 -20.22
N GLU A 62 -0.36 -52.94 -19.35
CA GLU A 62 0.21 -52.26 -18.20
C GLU A 62 1.13 -51.09 -18.62
N ASN A 63 2.00 -51.31 -19.62
CA ASN A 63 2.88 -50.29 -20.16
C ASN A 63 2.07 -49.12 -20.76
N GLN A 64 0.99 -49.42 -21.48
CA GLN A 64 0.09 -48.42 -22.04
C GLN A 64 -0.61 -47.61 -20.92
N ARG A 65 -1.05 -48.31 -19.85
CA ARG A 65 -1.64 -47.66 -18.67
C ARG A 65 -0.62 -46.77 -17.96
N LEU A 66 0.59 -47.24 -17.72
CA LEU A 66 1.67 -46.51 -17.11
C LEU A 66 2.06 -45.26 -17.93
N LYS A 67 2.17 -45.41 -19.26
CA LYS A 67 2.47 -44.27 -20.15
C LYS A 67 1.40 -43.16 -20.06
N ARG A 68 0.11 -43.52 -20.03
CA ARG A 68 -0.98 -42.55 -19.85
C ARG A 68 -0.87 -41.87 -18.49
N LEU A 69 -0.69 -42.62 -17.41
CA LEU A 69 -0.56 -42.09 -16.07
C LEU A 69 0.63 -41.10 -15.95
N VAL A 70 1.77 -41.43 -16.55
CA VAL A 70 2.94 -40.57 -16.58
C VAL A 70 2.67 -39.30 -17.37
N ALA A 71 1.96 -39.40 -18.51
CA ALA A 71 1.58 -38.21 -19.29
C ALA A 71 0.64 -37.28 -18.50
N ASP A 72 -0.40 -37.83 -17.89
CA ASP A 72 -1.36 -37.08 -17.08
C ASP A 72 -0.68 -36.40 -15.88
N LEU A 73 0.14 -37.13 -15.12
CA LEU A 73 0.89 -36.58 -13.99
C LEU A 73 1.91 -35.49 -14.40
N SER A 74 2.48 -35.63 -15.62
CA SER A 74 3.40 -34.61 -16.14
C SER A 74 2.67 -33.31 -16.47
N LEU A 75 1.48 -33.40 -17.10
CA LEU A 75 0.63 -32.26 -17.40
C LEU A 75 0.12 -31.57 -16.11
N ASP A 76 -0.36 -32.38 -15.15
CA ASP A 76 -0.82 -31.82 -13.85
C ASP A 76 0.31 -31.06 -13.14
N LYS A 77 1.52 -31.64 -13.15
CA LYS A 77 2.69 -30.96 -12.57
C LYS A 77 3.00 -29.65 -13.29
N GLU A 78 2.94 -29.59 -14.62
CA GLU A 78 3.19 -28.35 -15.39
C GLU A 78 2.13 -27.32 -15.09
N MET A 79 0.84 -27.68 -15.07
CA MET A 79 -0.25 -26.78 -14.71
C MET A 79 -0.08 -26.22 -13.31
N LEU A 80 0.25 -27.04 -12.31
CA LEU A 80 0.50 -26.58 -10.94
C LEU A 80 1.72 -25.64 -10.86
N GLN A 81 2.78 -25.92 -11.60
CA GLN A 81 3.95 -25.05 -11.65
C GLN A 81 3.64 -23.70 -12.31
N GLU A 82 2.79 -23.66 -13.33
CA GLU A 82 2.34 -22.40 -13.92
C GLU A 82 1.49 -21.57 -12.96
N VAL A 83 0.60 -22.21 -12.20
CA VAL A 83 -0.18 -21.52 -11.15
C VAL A 83 0.74 -20.90 -10.11
N ILE A 84 1.78 -21.63 -9.67
CA ILE A 84 2.78 -21.11 -8.72
C ILE A 84 3.58 -19.94 -9.33
N LYS A 85 3.90 -19.99 -10.63
CA LYS A 85 4.57 -18.89 -11.34
C LYS A 85 3.68 -17.62 -11.40
N LYS A 86 2.41 -17.80 -11.77
CA LYS A 86 1.44 -16.68 -11.87
C LYS A 86 1.11 -16.07 -10.50
N LYS A 87 1.06 -16.88 -9.46
CA LYS A 87 0.88 -16.44 -8.08
C LYS A 87 2.23 -16.00 -7.51
N VAL A 88 2.72 -14.80 -7.86
CA VAL A 88 4.05 -14.28 -7.49
C VAL A 88 4.34 -14.46 -5.99
N LEU A 89 4.73 -15.65 -5.60
CA LEU A 89 5.15 -15.96 -4.24
C LEU A 89 6.52 -15.32 -3.98
N ARG A 90 6.60 -14.51 -2.93
CA ARG A 90 7.86 -13.92 -2.49
C ARG A 90 8.84 -15.01 -2.07
N PRO A 91 10.17 -14.77 -2.17
CA PRO A 91 11.16 -15.77 -1.78
C PRO A 91 11.00 -16.32 -0.35
N ALA A 92 10.51 -15.52 0.59
CA ALA A 92 10.19 -15.94 1.95
C ALA A 92 9.09 -17.00 1.98
N GLN A 93 7.96 -16.75 1.32
CA GLN A 93 6.83 -17.67 1.22
C GLN A 93 7.22 -19.00 0.53
N LYS A 94 8.09 -18.92 -0.50
CA LYS A 94 8.63 -20.13 -1.14
C LYS A 94 9.50 -20.92 -0.18
N ARG A 95 10.30 -20.27 0.68
CA ARG A 95 11.10 -20.97 1.71
C ARG A 95 10.22 -21.71 2.71
N GLU A 96 9.19 -21.05 3.23
CA GLU A 96 8.22 -21.66 4.13
C GLU A 96 7.54 -22.88 3.48
N ALA A 97 7.11 -22.74 2.22
CA ALA A 97 6.52 -23.85 1.48
C ALA A 97 7.52 -25.00 1.26
N VAL A 98 8.80 -24.70 0.98
CA VAL A 98 9.84 -25.74 0.87
C VAL A 98 10.03 -26.43 2.22
N THR A 99 10.14 -25.69 3.32
CA THR A 99 10.28 -26.26 4.68
C THR A 99 9.11 -27.18 5.00
N TRP A 100 7.89 -26.73 4.76
CA TRP A 100 6.71 -27.56 4.93
C TRP A 100 6.73 -28.85 4.09
N LEU A 101 7.17 -28.77 2.81
CA LEU A 101 7.30 -29.95 1.95
C LEU A 101 8.33 -30.96 2.48
N LEU A 102 9.44 -30.46 3.07
CA LEU A 102 10.46 -31.32 3.68
C LEU A 102 9.89 -32.10 4.88
N GLU A 103 9.13 -31.43 5.72
CA GLU A 103 8.54 -32.00 6.94
C GLU A 103 7.37 -32.93 6.63
N ALA A 104 6.40 -32.47 5.83
CA ALA A 104 5.18 -33.22 5.52
C ALA A 104 5.43 -34.47 4.66
N TYR A 105 6.31 -34.37 3.68
CA TYR A 105 6.55 -35.45 2.70
C TYR A 105 7.92 -36.13 2.84
N ARG A 106 8.75 -35.72 3.79
CA ARG A 106 10.10 -36.23 4.03
C ARG A 106 10.96 -36.30 2.76
N ILE A 107 10.81 -35.34 1.87
CA ILE A 107 11.56 -35.23 0.62
C ILE A 107 12.89 -34.48 0.83
N GLY A 108 13.90 -34.79 0.00
CA GLY A 108 15.17 -34.07 0.07
C GLY A 108 15.05 -32.61 -0.40
N LEU A 109 15.87 -31.70 0.18
CA LEU A 109 15.90 -30.26 -0.11
C LEU A 109 16.00 -29.94 -1.61
N ARG A 110 16.82 -30.67 -2.36
CA ARG A 110 16.93 -30.48 -3.83
C ARG A 110 15.59 -30.64 -4.54
N ARG A 111 14.79 -31.62 -4.12
CA ARG A 111 13.47 -31.91 -4.70
C ARG A 111 12.47 -30.83 -4.31
N GLY A 112 12.43 -30.43 -3.02
CA GLY A 112 11.56 -29.35 -2.54
C GLY A 112 11.84 -28.02 -3.25
N CYS A 113 13.11 -27.63 -3.35
CA CYS A 113 13.51 -26.41 -4.06
C CYS A 113 13.14 -26.43 -5.54
N ARG A 114 13.31 -27.59 -6.20
CA ARG A 114 12.95 -27.76 -7.63
C ARG A 114 11.43 -27.66 -7.84
N LEU A 115 10.62 -28.24 -6.95
CA LEU A 115 9.16 -28.15 -7.03
C LEU A 115 8.67 -26.70 -6.91
N MET A 116 9.26 -25.94 -5.99
CA MET A 116 8.92 -24.52 -5.76
C MET A 116 9.64 -23.54 -6.71
N MET A 117 10.43 -24.07 -7.67
CA MET A 117 11.24 -23.27 -8.60
C MET A 117 12.08 -22.21 -7.87
N GLN A 118 12.78 -22.63 -6.82
CA GLN A 118 13.66 -21.81 -6.02
C GLN A 118 15.06 -22.42 -5.96
N SER A 119 16.10 -21.57 -6.06
CA SER A 119 17.47 -22.06 -5.88
C SER A 119 17.76 -22.38 -4.40
N ARG A 120 18.64 -23.35 -4.14
CA ARG A 120 19.10 -23.67 -2.77
C ARG A 120 19.80 -22.48 -2.11
N THR A 121 20.53 -21.68 -2.87
CA THR A 121 21.19 -20.47 -2.38
C THR A 121 20.15 -19.48 -1.82
N VAL A 122 19.03 -19.28 -2.52
CA VAL A 122 17.95 -18.40 -2.04
C VAL A 122 17.20 -19.02 -0.86
N TYR A 123 17.09 -20.36 -0.78
CA TYR A 123 16.52 -21.03 0.38
C TYR A 123 17.35 -20.80 1.65
N HIS A 124 18.67 -20.92 1.59
CA HIS A 124 19.58 -20.70 2.71
C HIS A 124 19.90 -19.22 2.97
N TYR A 125 19.45 -18.30 2.09
CA TYR A 125 19.74 -16.90 2.25
C TYR A 125 19.11 -16.35 3.54
N GLN A 126 19.96 -15.90 4.45
CA GLN A 126 19.58 -15.13 5.63
C GLN A 126 19.95 -13.67 5.41
N SER A 127 19.00 -12.77 5.68
CA SER A 127 19.28 -11.34 5.58
C SER A 127 20.26 -10.92 6.66
N ARG A 128 21.39 -10.34 6.27
CA ARG A 128 22.37 -9.73 7.18
C ARG A 128 22.05 -8.27 7.51
N ARG A 129 20.88 -7.78 7.11
CA ARG A 129 20.48 -6.41 7.36
C ARG A 129 20.08 -6.25 8.82
N ASP A 130 20.78 -5.39 9.52
CA ASP A 130 20.34 -4.93 10.84
C ASP A 130 19.53 -3.65 10.66
N ASP A 131 18.23 -3.77 10.82
CA ASP A 131 17.29 -2.66 10.72
C ASP A 131 16.72 -2.28 12.10
N ARG A 132 17.18 -2.92 13.21
CA ARG A 132 16.59 -2.77 14.55
C ARG A 132 16.56 -1.33 15.03
N ALA A 133 17.71 -0.64 14.98
CA ALA A 133 17.79 0.74 15.44
C ALA A 133 16.88 1.69 14.65
N VAL A 134 16.84 1.56 13.32
CA VAL A 134 15.94 2.35 12.47
C VAL A 134 14.48 2.01 12.72
N THR A 135 14.15 0.74 12.91
CA THR A 135 12.78 0.29 13.21
C THR A 135 12.30 0.89 14.53
N GLN A 136 13.15 0.82 15.58
CA GLN A 136 12.84 1.41 16.87
C GLN A 136 12.59 2.92 16.74
N ARG A 137 13.45 3.65 16.01
CA ARG A 137 13.28 5.08 15.83
C ARG A 137 12.01 5.44 15.05
N ILE A 138 11.67 4.65 14.01
CA ILE A 138 10.40 4.83 13.27
C ILE A 138 9.19 4.65 14.19
N ARG A 139 9.20 3.67 15.10
CA ARG A 139 8.13 3.46 16.09
C ARG A 139 8.01 4.66 17.03
N GLU A 140 9.10 5.11 17.61
CA GLU A 140 9.13 6.27 18.53
C GLU A 140 8.54 7.52 17.88
N ILE A 141 8.94 7.83 16.63
CA ILE A 141 8.40 8.96 15.89
C ILE A 141 6.89 8.75 15.62
N ALA A 142 6.47 7.54 15.25
CA ALA A 142 5.07 7.26 14.94
C ALA A 142 4.17 7.30 16.18
N GLU A 143 4.67 6.90 17.34
CA GLU A 143 3.98 6.98 18.65
C GLU A 143 3.83 8.43 19.11
N THR A 144 4.89 9.24 18.97
CA THR A 144 4.86 10.66 19.34
C THR A 144 4.04 11.48 18.34
N ARG A 145 4.05 11.13 17.05
CA ARG A 145 3.42 11.86 15.94
C ARG A 145 2.41 10.97 15.21
N VAL A 146 1.31 10.63 15.88
CA VAL A 146 0.33 9.60 15.47
C VAL A 146 -0.19 9.77 14.02
N ARG A 147 -0.24 11.00 13.50
CA ARG A 147 -0.74 11.30 12.14
C ARG A 147 0.36 11.54 11.11
N TYR A 148 1.62 11.27 11.46
CA TYR A 148 2.70 11.40 10.48
C TYR A 148 2.76 10.16 9.58
N GLY A 149 2.52 10.37 8.28
CA GLY A 149 2.73 9.34 7.26
C GLY A 149 4.22 9.10 6.99
N VAL A 150 4.52 8.03 6.28
CA VAL A 150 5.88 7.58 5.95
C VAL A 150 6.81 8.68 5.43
N GLN A 151 6.27 9.64 4.67
CA GLN A 151 7.05 10.72 4.06
C GLN A 151 7.60 11.67 5.12
N ARG A 152 6.76 12.12 6.06
CA ARG A 152 7.18 12.98 7.17
C ARG A 152 8.15 12.27 8.10
N ILE A 153 7.89 11.01 8.44
CA ILE A 153 8.81 10.20 9.23
C ILE A 153 10.18 10.08 8.55
N HIS A 154 10.20 9.85 7.23
CA HIS A 154 11.46 9.81 6.48
C HIS A 154 12.23 11.13 6.54
N ILE A 155 11.53 12.27 6.44
CA ILE A 155 12.15 13.61 6.54
C ILE A 155 12.75 13.82 7.93
N LEU A 156 12.02 13.47 9.00
CA LEU A 156 12.54 13.57 10.37
C LEU A 156 13.79 12.71 10.57
N LEU A 157 13.75 11.44 10.11
CA LEU A 157 14.94 10.57 10.17
C LEU A 157 16.14 11.18 9.42
N ARG A 158 15.90 11.78 8.25
CA ARG A 158 16.97 12.46 7.50
C ARG A 158 17.54 13.65 8.25
N ARG A 159 16.70 14.43 8.96
CA ARG A 159 17.12 15.54 9.82
C ARG A 159 17.93 15.08 11.03
N GLU A 160 17.60 13.91 11.58
CA GLU A 160 18.35 13.26 12.65
C GLU A 160 19.68 12.63 12.16
N GLY A 161 20.03 12.75 10.87
CA GLY A 161 21.27 12.24 10.31
C GLY A 161 21.21 10.79 9.80
N TRP A 162 20.03 10.15 9.78
CA TRP A 162 19.91 8.80 9.24
C TRP A 162 20.02 8.81 7.70
N LEU A 163 21.15 8.32 7.16
CA LEU A 163 21.40 8.20 5.73
C LEU A 163 20.71 6.96 5.14
N ILE A 164 19.39 6.95 5.13
CA ILE A 164 18.58 5.83 4.64
C ILE A 164 17.75 6.23 3.43
N ASN A 165 17.49 5.25 2.55
CA ASN A 165 16.62 5.45 1.39
C ASN A 165 15.14 5.43 1.81
N HIS A 166 14.30 6.28 1.20
CA HIS A 166 12.85 6.33 1.45
C HIS A 166 12.15 4.97 1.25
N LYS A 167 12.65 4.14 0.30
CA LYS A 167 12.13 2.77 0.09
C LYS A 167 12.36 1.87 1.32
N LYS A 168 13.48 2.07 2.03
CA LYS A 168 13.76 1.33 3.28
C LYS A 168 12.81 1.78 4.39
N THR A 169 12.63 3.08 4.56
CA THR A 169 11.67 3.65 5.53
C THR A 169 10.25 3.14 5.23
N HIS A 170 9.80 3.19 3.98
CA HIS A 170 8.48 2.71 3.57
C HIS A 170 8.30 1.21 3.87
N ARG A 171 9.30 0.39 3.56
CA ARG A 171 9.24 -1.05 3.84
C ARG A 171 9.06 -1.33 5.34
N ILE A 172 9.89 -0.69 6.18
CA ILE A 172 9.83 -0.85 7.65
C ILE A 172 8.48 -0.35 8.17
N TYR A 173 8.04 0.84 7.75
CA TYR A 173 6.77 1.44 8.14
C TYR A 173 5.57 0.52 7.85
N CYS A 174 5.56 -0.15 6.67
CA CYS A 174 4.53 -1.12 6.32
C CYS A 174 4.65 -2.43 7.15
N GLN A 175 5.87 -2.89 7.44
CA GLN A 175 6.12 -4.09 8.25
C GLN A 175 5.64 -3.92 9.69
N GLU A 176 5.79 -2.70 10.25
CA GLU A 176 5.32 -2.33 11.58
C GLU A 176 3.79 -2.05 11.64
N GLY A 177 3.09 -2.12 10.51
CA GLY A 177 1.64 -1.90 10.48
C GLY A 177 1.21 -0.45 10.71
N LEU A 178 2.12 0.51 10.58
CA LEU A 178 1.90 1.94 10.86
C LEU A 178 1.09 2.66 9.76
N ASN A 179 0.58 1.94 8.78
CA ASN A 179 -0.14 2.52 7.64
C ASN A 179 -1.39 3.29 8.08
N LEU A 180 -1.40 4.59 7.83
CA LEU A 180 -2.59 5.41 8.05
C LEU A 180 -3.70 4.98 7.08
N ARG A 181 -4.90 4.77 7.61
CA ARG A 181 -6.08 4.52 6.77
C ARG A 181 -6.51 5.81 6.11
N THR A 182 -6.28 5.95 4.82
CA THR A 182 -6.76 7.08 4.03
C THR A 182 -8.04 6.69 3.30
N LYS A 183 -9.07 7.55 3.36
CA LYS A 183 -10.24 7.41 2.49
C LYS A 183 -9.77 7.58 1.05
N ARG A 184 -10.18 6.70 0.14
CA ARG A 184 -9.90 6.88 -1.29
C ARG A 184 -10.57 8.19 -1.73
N PRO A 185 -9.84 9.10 -2.40
CA PRO A 185 -10.45 10.31 -2.91
C PRO A 185 -11.58 9.93 -3.88
N ARG A 186 -12.77 10.52 -3.69
CA ARG A 186 -13.83 10.44 -4.70
C ARG A 186 -13.36 11.20 -5.93
N ARG A 187 -13.69 10.72 -7.14
CA ARG A 187 -13.43 11.48 -8.38
C ARG A 187 -14.07 12.86 -8.24
N HIS A 188 -13.24 13.90 -8.23
CA HIS A 188 -13.72 15.26 -8.23
C HIS A 188 -14.12 15.64 -9.65
N VAL A 189 -15.39 16.03 -9.84
CA VAL A 189 -15.80 16.73 -11.05
C VAL A 189 -15.18 18.15 -10.94
N THR A 190 -14.31 18.48 -11.88
CA THR A 190 -13.67 19.80 -11.94
C THR A 190 -14.74 20.84 -12.18
N ALA A 191 -14.95 21.77 -11.25
CA ALA A 191 -15.85 22.90 -11.44
C ALA A 191 -15.29 23.81 -12.54
N ARG A 192 -16.04 23.96 -13.64
CA ARG A 192 -15.63 24.75 -14.83
C ARG A 192 -15.50 26.27 -14.57
N HIS A 193 -15.94 26.77 -13.43
CA HIS A 193 -15.96 28.20 -13.11
C HIS A 193 -15.35 28.46 -11.72
N ARG A 194 -14.04 28.24 -11.58
CA ARG A 194 -13.28 28.84 -10.49
C ARG A 194 -12.90 30.26 -10.90
N GLN A 195 -13.40 31.28 -10.20
CA GLN A 195 -12.74 32.58 -10.22
C GLN A 195 -11.36 32.39 -9.61
N GLU A 196 -10.33 32.71 -10.36
CA GLU A 196 -8.96 32.71 -9.86
C GLU A 196 -8.84 33.81 -8.81
N ARG A 197 -8.52 33.45 -7.58
CA ARG A 197 -8.13 34.42 -6.56
C ARG A 197 -6.70 34.89 -6.85
N PRO A 198 -6.34 36.15 -6.52
CA PRO A 198 -4.96 36.58 -6.65
C PRO A 198 -4.02 35.63 -5.93
N ALA A 199 -2.98 35.17 -6.62
CA ALA A 199 -1.96 34.33 -6.03
C ALA A 199 -1.28 35.10 -4.88
N VAL A 200 -1.07 34.42 -3.75
CA VAL A 200 -0.32 34.99 -2.62
C VAL A 200 1.15 34.68 -2.90
N THR A 201 1.95 35.76 -3.06
CA THR A 201 3.36 35.66 -3.49
C THR A 201 4.35 36.06 -2.39
N ALA A 202 3.89 36.69 -1.31
CA ALA A 202 4.73 37.09 -0.19
C ALA A 202 4.04 36.85 1.16
N ALA A 203 4.84 36.80 2.21
CA ALA A 203 4.34 36.76 3.58
C ALA A 203 3.50 38.00 3.88
N ASP A 204 2.51 37.87 4.76
CA ASP A 204 1.61 38.93 5.21
C ASP A 204 0.69 39.53 4.13
N GLN A 205 0.66 38.99 2.91
CA GLN A 205 -0.34 39.42 1.93
C GLN A 205 -1.75 38.90 2.27
N CYS A 206 -1.85 37.71 2.84
CA CYS A 206 -3.16 37.15 3.16
C CYS A 206 -3.08 36.24 4.38
N TRP A 207 -3.81 36.56 5.43
CA TRP A 207 -4.01 35.69 6.58
C TRP A 207 -5.40 35.05 6.52
N SER A 208 -5.46 33.73 6.74
CA SER A 208 -6.74 33.03 6.92
C SER A 208 -7.04 32.83 8.38
N MET A 209 -8.30 33.07 8.77
CA MET A 209 -8.79 32.87 10.12
C MET A 209 -10.02 32.00 10.16
N ASP A 210 -10.13 31.17 11.20
CA ASP A 210 -11.31 30.34 11.44
C ASP A 210 -11.40 29.91 12.91
N PHE A 211 -12.58 29.45 13.33
CA PHE A 211 -12.83 28.94 14.66
C PHE A 211 -12.96 27.41 14.68
N VAL A 212 -12.26 26.77 15.61
CA VAL A 212 -12.39 25.37 15.91
C VAL A 212 -12.98 25.18 17.30
N ALA A 213 -14.03 24.39 17.43
CA ALA A 213 -14.64 24.07 18.72
C ALA A 213 -14.16 22.71 19.24
N ASP A 214 -13.99 22.61 20.57
CA ASP A 214 -13.71 21.39 21.30
C ASP A 214 -14.32 21.46 22.71
N ASN A 215 -14.08 20.43 23.55
CA ASN A 215 -14.58 20.40 24.92
C ASN A 215 -13.45 20.07 25.89
N LEU A 216 -13.51 20.67 27.06
CA LEU A 216 -12.71 20.28 28.21
C LEU A 216 -13.19 18.92 28.76
N PHE A 217 -12.36 18.26 29.55
CA PHE A 217 -12.68 16.99 30.19
C PHE A 217 -13.99 17.03 31.03
N ASN A 218 -14.31 18.18 31.60
CA ASN A 218 -15.53 18.41 32.38
C ASN A 218 -16.77 18.70 31.49
N GLY A 219 -16.66 18.59 30.16
CA GLY A 219 -17.74 18.84 29.20
C GLY A 219 -17.95 20.31 28.83
N ARG A 220 -17.24 21.27 29.44
CA ARG A 220 -17.35 22.67 29.07
C ARG A 220 -16.78 22.89 27.68
N ARG A 221 -17.51 23.65 26.87
CA ARG A 221 -17.12 23.96 25.50
C ARG A 221 -15.99 24.98 25.50
N ILE A 222 -15.02 24.78 24.63
CA ILE A 222 -13.97 25.74 24.30
C ILE A 222 -13.95 26.01 22.79
N ARG A 223 -13.47 27.18 22.42
CA ARG A 223 -13.24 27.58 21.03
C ARG A 223 -11.79 28.03 20.87
N ALA A 224 -11.21 27.73 19.75
CA ALA A 224 -9.89 28.18 19.36
C ALA A 224 -10.01 29.03 18.09
N LEU A 225 -9.59 30.27 18.12
CA LEU A 225 -9.35 31.10 16.94
C LEU A 225 -8.00 30.70 16.36
N THR A 226 -7.95 30.32 15.12
CA THR A 226 -6.73 29.98 14.38
C THR A 226 -6.40 31.08 13.37
N VAL A 227 -5.14 31.52 13.31
CA VAL A 227 -4.65 32.53 12.36
C VAL A 227 -3.43 31.99 11.65
N VAL A 228 -3.48 31.90 10.34
CA VAL A 228 -2.43 31.30 9.50
C VAL A 228 -2.10 32.21 8.33
N ASP A 229 -0.79 32.43 8.10
CA ASP A 229 -0.32 33.08 6.88
C ASP A 229 -0.42 32.15 5.68
N ASN A 230 -1.07 32.60 4.63
CA ASN A 230 -1.36 31.79 3.45
C ASN A 230 -0.13 31.50 2.60
N PHE A 231 0.91 32.30 2.67
CA PHE A 231 2.16 32.09 1.93
C PHE A 231 3.10 31.15 2.67
N SER A 232 3.52 31.52 3.86
CA SER A 232 4.51 30.80 4.67
C SER A 232 3.95 29.56 5.37
N ARG A 233 2.62 29.40 5.44
CA ARG A 233 1.92 28.37 6.23
C ARG A 233 2.16 28.50 7.73
N GLU A 234 2.74 29.59 8.17
CA GLU A 234 2.99 29.86 9.59
C GLU A 234 1.68 30.02 10.35
N CYS A 235 1.56 29.32 11.46
CA CYS A 235 0.49 29.57 12.43
C CYS A 235 0.88 30.72 13.33
N LEU A 236 0.33 31.90 13.07
CA LEU A 236 0.66 33.14 13.77
C LEU A 236 0.12 33.14 15.20
N ALA A 237 -1.11 32.68 15.39
CA ALA A 237 -1.76 32.61 16.69
C ALA A 237 -2.80 31.47 16.73
N ILE A 238 -2.96 30.88 17.92
CA ILE A 238 -4.13 30.10 18.31
C ILE A 238 -4.60 30.64 19.65
N GLU A 239 -5.72 31.36 19.68
CA GLU A 239 -6.31 31.89 20.91
C GLU A 239 -7.42 30.96 21.39
N VAL A 240 -7.36 30.53 22.65
CA VAL A 240 -8.30 29.56 23.22
C VAL A 240 -9.11 30.19 24.34
N GLY A 241 -10.44 30.10 24.23
CA GLY A 241 -11.36 30.64 25.23
C GLY A 241 -12.67 29.87 25.29
N GLN A 242 -13.48 30.12 26.32
CA GLN A 242 -14.82 29.54 26.42
C GLN A 242 -15.84 30.22 25.49
N GLY A 243 -15.65 31.52 25.26
CA GLY A 243 -16.49 32.30 24.36
C GLY A 243 -15.65 33.42 23.74
N LEU A 244 -15.23 33.23 22.49
CA LEU A 244 -14.45 34.22 21.74
C LEU A 244 -15.42 35.05 20.88
N ARG A 245 -15.34 36.36 21.00
CA ARG A 245 -16.17 37.37 20.30
C ARG A 245 -15.30 38.18 19.33
N GLY A 246 -15.91 39.08 18.57
CA GLY A 246 -15.20 39.97 17.65
C GLY A 246 -14.14 40.85 18.34
N ASP A 247 -14.39 41.31 19.57
CA ASP A 247 -13.41 42.07 20.35
C ASP A 247 -12.18 41.25 20.74
N ASP A 248 -12.36 39.95 21.01
CA ASP A 248 -11.24 39.05 21.29
C ASP A 248 -10.37 38.85 20.04
N VAL A 249 -11.01 38.74 18.85
CA VAL A 249 -10.29 38.69 17.56
C VAL A 249 -9.44 39.95 17.39
N VAL A 250 -9.99 41.13 17.64
CA VAL A 250 -9.26 42.41 17.58
C VAL A 250 -8.08 42.43 18.56
N THR A 251 -8.28 41.93 19.78
CA THR A 251 -7.20 41.81 20.78
C THR A 251 -6.04 40.93 20.26
N VAL A 252 -6.33 39.81 19.61
CA VAL A 252 -5.32 38.96 19.01
C VAL A 252 -4.59 39.67 17.87
N MET A 253 -5.32 40.38 17.00
CA MET A 253 -4.71 41.12 15.89
C MET A 253 -3.84 42.26 16.39
N ALA A 254 -4.31 43.01 17.41
CA ALA A 254 -3.53 44.08 18.03
C ALA A 254 -2.24 43.55 18.68
N ARG A 255 -2.31 42.38 19.34
CA ARG A 255 -1.16 41.69 19.91
C ARG A 255 -0.14 41.26 18.83
N LEU A 256 -0.59 40.71 17.70
CA LEU A 256 0.28 40.34 16.58
C LEU A 256 0.97 41.59 15.99
N LYS A 257 0.22 42.68 15.79
CA LYS A 257 0.79 43.94 15.33
C LYS A 257 1.83 44.49 16.30
N GLN A 258 1.52 44.52 17.59
CA GLN A 258 2.40 45.08 18.60
C GLN A 258 3.67 44.28 18.85
N LEU A 259 3.56 42.93 18.93
CA LEU A 259 4.67 42.05 19.30
C LEU A 259 5.51 41.59 18.10
N GLN A 260 4.89 41.42 16.96
CA GLN A 260 5.56 40.89 15.77
C GLN A 260 5.75 41.91 14.66
N HIS A 261 5.16 43.12 14.81
CA HIS A 261 5.15 44.21 13.82
C HIS A 261 4.59 43.77 12.47
N ARG A 262 3.64 42.83 12.48
CA ARG A 262 3.05 42.23 11.27
C ARG A 262 1.56 42.59 11.19
N VAL A 263 1.14 42.97 9.98
CA VAL A 263 -0.25 43.24 9.63
C VAL A 263 -0.46 42.71 8.20
N PRO A 264 -1.53 41.96 7.90
CA PRO A 264 -1.76 41.48 6.57
C PRO A 264 -2.36 42.57 5.66
N GLU A 265 -2.19 42.39 4.35
CA GLU A 265 -2.92 43.21 3.37
C GLU A 265 -4.42 42.86 3.35
N ARG A 266 -4.75 41.56 3.57
CA ARG A 266 -6.14 41.08 3.62
C ARG A 266 -6.33 39.93 4.59
N PHE A 267 -7.55 39.88 5.17
CA PHE A 267 -8.03 38.69 5.89
C PHE A 267 -8.94 37.87 5.00
N GLN A 268 -8.78 36.55 5.06
CA GLN A 268 -9.66 35.57 4.46
C GLN A 268 -10.39 34.81 5.56
N THR A 269 -11.71 34.97 5.65
CA THR A 269 -12.55 34.40 6.70
C THR A 269 -13.82 33.78 6.14
N ASP A 270 -14.52 33.02 6.96
CA ASP A 270 -15.91 32.67 6.70
C ASP A 270 -16.85 33.84 7.09
N ASN A 271 -18.17 33.65 6.91
CA ASN A 271 -19.18 34.64 7.28
C ASN A 271 -19.64 34.48 8.74
N GLY A 272 -18.74 34.06 9.64
CA GLY A 272 -19.05 33.98 11.06
C GLY A 272 -19.39 35.35 11.68
N SER A 273 -20.32 35.37 12.63
CA SER A 273 -20.75 36.63 13.31
C SER A 273 -19.60 37.36 13.99
N GLU A 274 -18.59 36.62 14.40
CA GLU A 274 -17.39 37.13 15.07
C GLU A 274 -16.49 37.90 14.11
N PHE A 275 -16.45 37.49 12.84
CA PHE A 275 -15.69 38.17 11.79
C PHE A 275 -16.47 39.31 11.14
N ILE A 276 -17.82 39.25 11.16
CA ILE A 276 -18.71 40.32 10.72
C ILE A 276 -19.02 41.23 11.95
N SER A 277 -17.98 41.75 12.59
CA SER A 277 -18.14 42.58 13.77
C SER A 277 -17.67 44.01 13.52
N LYS A 278 -18.41 45.00 14.05
CA LYS A 278 -18.03 46.42 13.93
C LYS A 278 -16.63 46.67 14.48
N ALA A 279 -16.20 45.95 15.50
CA ALA A 279 -14.89 46.10 16.11
C ALA A 279 -13.78 45.66 15.15
N LEU A 280 -13.95 44.51 14.49
CA LEU A 280 -12.96 44.00 13.54
C LEU A 280 -12.93 44.85 12.26
N ASP A 281 -14.09 45.26 11.74
CA ASP A 281 -14.19 46.18 10.59
C ASP A 281 -13.47 47.50 10.86
N LYS A 282 -13.66 48.08 12.05
CA LYS A 282 -12.98 49.31 12.47
C LYS A 282 -11.46 49.11 12.54
N TRP A 283 -11.01 48.02 13.17
CA TRP A 283 -9.59 47.69 13.27
C TRP A 283 -8.96 47.45 11.88
N ALA A 284 -9.65 46.75 11.00
CA ALA A 284 -9.19 46.50 9.64
C ALA A 284 -9.06 47.82 8.85
N TYR A 285 -10.06 48.67 8.93
CA TYR A 285 -10.02 50.01 8.30
C TYR A 285 -8.85 50.87 8.81
N GLU A 286 -8.64 50.95 10.13
CA GLU A 286 -7.56 51.72 10.75
C GLU A 286 -6.16 51.20 10.39
N ASN A 287 -6.05 49.91 10.00
CA ASN A 287 -4.79 49.29 9.65
C ASN A 287 -4.63 49.01 8.14
N GLY A 288 -5.57 49.47 7.31
CA GLY A 288 -5.51 49.31 5.86
C GLY A 288 -5.69 47.87 5.37
N VAL A 289 -6.35 47.02 6.18
CA VAL A 289 -6.56 45.57 5.88
C VAL A 289 -7.88 45.35 5.16
N THR A 290 -7.88 44.64 4.08
CA THR A 290 -9.09 44.28 3.34
C THR A 290 -9.74 43.01 3.91
N MET A 291 -11.05 43.03 4.14
CA MET A 291 -11.82 41.85 4.54
C MET A 291 -12.28 41.06 3.30
N ASP A 292 -11.83 39.80 3.15
CA ASP A 292 -12.24 38.91 2.06
C ASP A 292 -13.07 37.75 2.64
N PHE A 293 -14.38 37.87 2.57
CA PHE A 293 -15.31 36.86 3.06
C PHE A 293 -15.52 35.75 2.06
N SER A 294 -15.58 34.51 2.55
CA SER A 294 -15.90 33.34 1.75
C SER A 294 -17.33 33.42 1.20
N ARG A 295 -17.53 33.05 -0.06
CA ARG A 295 -18.86 33.06 -0.67
C ARG A 295 -19.75 32.01 0.00
N PRO A 296 -21.03 32.32 0.26
CA PRO A 296 -21.97 31.39 0.86
C PRO A 296 -22.02 30.06 0.08
N GLY A 297 -21.92 28.93 0.81
CA GLY A 297 -21.99 27.58 0.22
C GLY A 297 -20.76 27.13 -0.58
N LYS A 298 -19.63 27.86 -0.54
CA LYS A 298 -18.39 27.45 -1.20
C LYS A 298 -17.22 27.27 -0.21
N PRO A 299 -17.15 26.10 0.46
CA PRO A 299 -16.10 25.81 1.44
C PRO A 299 -14.69 25.86 0.84
N THR A 300 -14.56 25.62 -0.48
CA THR A 300 -13.26 25.71 -1.18
C THR A 300 -12.61 27.09 -1.11
N ASP A 301 -13.37 28.12 -0.77
CA ASP A 301 -12.85 29.49 -0.67
C ASP A 301 -11.94 29.66 0.57
N ASN A 302 -12.08 28.81 1.59
CA ASN A 302 -11.24 28.81 2.80
C ASN A 302 -10.45 27.50 3.02
N ALA A 303 -10.15 26.79 1.92
CA ALA A 303 -9.58 25.44 1.95
C ALA A 303 -8.24 25.35 2.69
N LEU A 304 -7.46 26.44 2.77
CA LEU A 304 -6.18 26.44 3.45
C LEU A 304 -6.36 26.33 4.97
N ILE A 305 -7.19 27.18 5.55
CA ILE A 305 -7.44 27.13 6.99
C ILE A 305 -8.21 25.86 7.38
N GLU A 306 -9.11 25.35 6.52
CA GLU A 306 -9.77 24.07 6.75
C GLU A 306 -8.76 22.92 6.81
N SER A 307 -7.77 22.91 5.92
CA SER A 307 -6.68 21.93 5.93
C SER A 307 -5.79 22.07 7.16
N PHE A 308 -5.51 23.30 7.60
CA PHE A 308 -4.79 23.56 8.85
C PHE A 308 -5.59 23.04 10.05
N ASN A 309 -6.86 23.42 10.16
CA ASN A 309 -7.75 23.00 11.24
C ASN A 309 -7.95 21.48 11.28
N GLY A 310 -7.96 20.81 10.12
CA GLY A 310 -7.92 19.36 10.04
C GLY A 310 -6.66 18.77 10.67
N SER A 311 -5.49 19.37 10.41
CA SER A 311 -4.22 18.96 11.03
C SER A 311 -4.19 19.26 12.53
N PHE A 312 -4.67 20.45 12.94
CA PHE A 312 -4.79 20.84 14.33
C PHE A 312 -5.68 19.88 15.12
N ARG A 313 -6.83 19.53 14.56
CA ARG A 313 -7.73 18.54 15.16
C ARG A 313 -7.08 17.17 15.30
N ASP A 314 -6.46 16.68 14.24
CA ASP A 314 -5.89 15.34 14.19
C ASP A 314 -4.60 15.18 15.02
N GLU A 315 -3.78 16.23 15.09
CA GLU A 315 -2.43 16.17 15.67
C GLU A 315 -2.39 16.79 17.10
N CYS A 316 -3.40 17.55 17.52
CA CYS A 316 -3.49 18.18 18.83
C CYS A 316 -4.79 17.84 19.57
N LEU A 317 -5.95 18.29 19.05
CA LEU A 317 -7.20 18.21 19.80
C LEU A 317 -7.62 16.76 20.09
N ASN A 318 -7.52 15.85 19.11
CA ASN A 318 -7.90 14.45 19.27
C ASN A 318 -6.86 13.62 20.05
N VAL A 319 -5.68 14.17 20.31
CA VAL A 319 -4.58 13.47 21.00
C VAL A 319 -4.57 13.79 22.49
N HIS A 320 -5.01 15.00 22.87
CA HIS A 320 -4.94 15.50 24.23
C HIS A 320 -6.30 15.55 24.94
N TRP A 321 -6.29 15.24 26.22
CA TRP A 321 -7.37 15.58 27.13
C TRP A 321 -7.06 16.92 27.77
N PHE A 322 -8.02 17.85 27.78
CA PHE A 322 -7.86 19.18 28.34
C PHE A 322 -8.57 19.26 29.69
N LEU A 323 -7.81 19.33 30.76
CA LEU A 323 -8.36 19.30 32.12
C LEU A 323 -8.93 20.66 32.54
N SER A 324 -8.30 21.75 32.11
CA SER A 324 -8.71 23.14 32.34
C SER A 324 -8.49 23.98 31.09
N LEU A 325 -8.94 25.25 31.13
CA LEU A 325 -8.69 26.18 30.05
C LEU A 325 -7.20 26.51 29.91
N GLU A 326 -6.51 26.68 31.03
CA GLU A 326 -5.07 26.93 31.10
C GLU A 326 -4.27 25.76 30.53
N ASP A 327 -4.65 24.51 30.87
CA ASP A 327 -4.05 23.30 30.33
C ASP A 327 -4.26 23.18 28.79
N ALA A 328 -5.44 23.59 28.30
CA ALA A 328 -5.71 23.64 26.88
C ALA A 328 -4.84 24.69 26.17
N GLN A 329 -4.71 25.89 26.77
CA GLN A 329 -3.89 26.96 26.22
C GLN A 329 -2.42 26.57 26.13
N GLU A 330 -1.86 25.93 27.18
CA GLU A 330 -0.47 25.47 27.22
C GLU A 330 -0.18 24.38 26.17
N LYS A 331 -1.02 23.33 26.11
CA LYS A 331 -0.85 22.24 25.15
C LYS A 331 -1.00 22.67 23.71
N ILE A 332 -1.96 23.56 23.44
CA ILE A 332 -2.22 24.08 22.10
C ILE A 332 -1.08 25.02 21.66
N GLU A 333 -0.56 25.86 22.56
CA GLU A 333 0.58 26.71 22.25
C GLU A 333 1.85 25.90 22.00
N CYS A 334 2.09 24.84 22.78
CA CYS A 334 3.17 23.90 22.53
C CYS A 334 3.06 23.27 21.13
N TRP A 335 1.86 22.80 20.76
CA TRP A 335 1.61 22.26 19.43
C TRP A 335 1.82 23.29 18.31
N ARG A 336 1.39 24.57 18.52
CA ARG A 336 1.61 25.66 17.55
C ARG A 336 3.10 25.88 17.29
N GLN A 337 3.91 25.90 18.36
CA GLN A 337 5.36 26.03 18.23
C GLN A 337 5.98 24.84 17.50
N GLU A 338 5.55 23.62 17.79
CA GLU A 338 6.00 22.42 17.09
C GLU A 338 5.58 22.41 15.61
N TYR A 339 4.36 22.87 15.32
CA TYR A 339 3.87 23.03 13.96
C TYR A 339 4.76 23.97 13.14
N ASN A 340 5.14 25.10 13.70
CA ASN A 340 5.98 26.08 13.01
C ASN A 340 7.46 25.65 12.90
N ARG A 341 8.00 24.93 13.90
CA ARG A 341 9.44 24.64 14.00
C ARG A 341 9.84 23.25 13.56
N GLN A 342 8.95 22.28 13.66
CA GLN A 342 9.32 20.86 13.45
C GLN A 342 8.55 20.17 12.34
N ARG A 343 7.32 20.62 12.07
CA ARG A 343 6.43 19.95 11.13
C ARG A 343 6.84 20.21 9.68
N PRO A 344 7.21 19.17 8.89
CA PRO A 344 7.53 19.33 7.48
C PRO A 344 6.26 19.58 6.65
N HIS A 345 6.30 20.54 5.74
CA HIS A 345 5.22 20.90 4.82
C HIS A 345 5.58 20.58 3.38
N SER A 346 4.79 19.73 2.73
CA SER A 346 5.02 19.37 1.31
C SER A 346 4.90 20.57 0.37
N SER A 347 4.05 21.55 0.70
CA SER A 347 3.90 22.80 -0.06
C SER A 347 5.09 23.75 0.08
N LEU A 348 5.96 23.54 1.07
CA LEU A 348 7.16 24.32 1.34
C LEU A 348 8.44 23.47 1.08
N ASN A 349 8.42 22.61 0.10
CA ASN A 349 9.54 21.69 -0.20
C ASN A 349 10.02 20.88 1.02
N ASN A 350 9.09 20.48 1.89
CA ASN A 350 9.33 19.77 3.15
C ASN A 350 10.10 20.59 4.22
N GLN A 351 10.19 21.88 4.05
CA GLN A 351 10.64 22.79 5.11
C GLN A 351 9.54 23.00 6.15
N THR A 352 9.92 23.44 7.34
CA THR A 352 8.97 23.98 8.31
C THR A 352 8.63 25.41 7.95
N PRO A 353 7.51 25.98 8.43
CA PRO A 353 7.20 27.39 8.22
C PRO A 353 8.35 28.33 8.63
N GLU A 354 8.98 28.09 9.78
CA GLU A 354 10.09 28.91 10.26
C GLU A 354 11.36 28.78 9.38
N GLU A 355 11.68 27.56 8.92
CA GLU A 355 12.79 27.34 7.96
C GLU A 355 12.55 28.06 6.63
N PHE A 356 11.30 28.00 6.15
CA PHE A 356 10.90 28.65 4.92
C PHE A 356 11.02 30.18 5.02
N ILE A 357 10.54 30.79 6.09
CA ILE A 357 10.67 32.24 6.32
C ILE A 357 12.15 32.65 6.41
N ARG A 358 12.98 31.88 7.10
CA ARG A 358 14.42 32.14 7.18
C ARG A 358 15.10 32.00 5.82
N SER A 359 14.63 31.10 4.94
CA SER A 359 15.20 30.98 3.58
C SER A 359 14.92 32.21 2.73
N LEU A 360 13.71 32.79 2.85
CA LEU A 360 13.34 34.03 2.15
C LEU A 360 14.18 35.24 2.59
N GLN A 361 14.56 35.29 3.87
CA GLN A 361 15.41 36.38 4.39
C GLN A 361 16.85 36.28 3.88
N LYS A 362 17.33 35.08 3.53
CA LYS A 362 18.70 34.86 3.01
C LYS A 362 18.80 35.03 1.51
N ASP A 363 17.73 34.82 0.80
CA ASP A 363 17.66 34.90 -0.66
C ASP A 363 16.33 35.60 -1.05
N PRO A 364 16.33 36.96 -1.10
CA PRO A 364 15.10 37.73 -1.38
C PRO A 364 14.52 37.50 -2.76
N ASP A 365 15.27 36.87 -3.69
CA ASP A 365 14.85 36.60 -5.07
C ASP A 365 14.16 35.24 -5.24
N LEU A 366 13.93 34.48 -4.16
CA LEU A 366 13.12 33.24 -4.13
C LEU A 366 11.66 33.55 -3.79
#